data_e551e06628db4f1b2dd350816239ef60
#
_entry.id   e551e06628db4f1b2dd350816239ef60
#
_cell.length_a   1.000
_cell.length_b   1.000
_cell.length_c   1.000
_cell.angle_alpha   90.00
_cell.angle_beta   90.00
_cell.angle_gamma   90.00
#
_symmetry.space_group_name_H-M   'P 1'
#
loop_
_entity.id
_entity.type
_entity.pdbx_description
1 polymer ?
#
loop_
_entity_poly.entity_id
_entity_poly.type
_entity_poly.pdbx_seq_one_letter_code
_entity_poly.pdbx_strand_id
1 'polypeptide(L)'
;MPVVCTSATNVGAKPYFRAQSGGCMTNPLETPKLAPSSSPSGTQAQPTRRIRVLGVPLDMGASRRGVDMGPSAMRVAGLEARLEALGHQVTDGGNILVEIAETQALGNPNARYLKQITDTCTRTAEAVVKALEEGSTPLVLGGDHSLAAGSVSGVAEFYRRQGHKIGVIWIDAHTDINTPDTSPSGNVHGMPLASLLGLGPEPLSNLFGYSPKIAPENTVLVGIRDVDAAESANIRRAGITEVYTMRDIDERGMRAVMEEALRAAGRGTIGYHVSLDMDWIDPEVAPGVGTPVRGGATYREAHLAMEILADHGRMVSFEIVEVNPVIDEHNRTADLAVELACSAFGKKIL
;
A
#
# COMPACT_ATOMS: atom_id res chain seq x y z
N MET A 1 -25.60 28.36 53.11
CA MET A 1 -24.98 29.20 54.17
C MET A 1 -23.50 29.15 53.97
N PRO A 2 -22.80 30.22 54.27
CA PRO A 2 -22.27 31.15 53.28
C PRO A 2 -20.72 31.12 53.28
N VAL A 3 -20.14 31.59 52.15
CA VAL A 3 -19.47 32.89 52.00
C VAL A 3 -18.15 33.04 52.79
N VAL A 4 -17.07 33.39 52.12
CA VAL A 4 -16.36 34.68 52.08
C VAL A 4 -15.04 34.44 51.34
N CYS A 5 -14.69 34.93 50.23
CA CYS A 5 -14.22 36.22 49.72
C CYS A 5 -13.24 36.98 50.64
N THR A 6 -12.03 37.27 50.10
CA THR A 6 -11.25 38.52 50.24
C THR A 6 -9.95 38.36 49.44
N SER A 7 -9.71 39.15 48.43
CA SER A 7 -9.15 40.50 48.23
C SER A 7 -7.62 40.53 48.33
N ALA A 8 -6.92 40.78 47.23
CA ALA A 8 -6.48 42.03 46.62
C ALA A 8 -5.40 42.81 47.43
N THR A 9 -4.35 43.15 46.75
CA THR A 9 -3.60 44.46 46.70
C THR A 9 -2.22 44.20 46.13
N ASN A 10 -1.70 44.81 45.19
CA ASN A 10 -1.58 46.14 44.65
C ASN A 10 -0.10 46.61 44.65
N VAL A 11 0.37 47.10 43.48
CA VAL A 11 1.26 48.26 43.23
C VAL A 11 2.78 48.15 43.43
N GLY A 12 3.49 48.49 42.38
CA GLY A 12 4.90 48.88 42.41
C GLY A 12 5.41 49.37 41.06
N ALA A 13 5.42 50.64 40.89
CA ALA A 13 5.71 51.40 39.67
C ALA A 13 7.21 51.50 39.34
N LYS A 14 7.47 51.95 38.10
CA LYS A 14 8.73 52.31 37.40
C LYS A 14 9.72 53.17 38.20
N PRO A 15 10.99 53.28 37.68
CA PRO A 15 11.28 54.49 36.95
C PRO A 15 12.20 54.38 35.69
N TYR A 16 12.07 55.41 34.90
CA TYR A 16 12.87 55.85 33.77
C TYR A 16 14.34 56.09 34.12
N PHE A 17 15.28 55.89 33.16
CA PHE A 17 16.44 56.75 32.90
C PHE A 17 16.99 56.55 31.49
N ARG A 18 16.89 57.52 30.69
CA ARG A 18 17.70 58.55 30.04
C ARG A 18 18.72 58.06 28.99
N ALA A 19 18.55 58.62 27.80
CA ALA A 19 19.34 58.52 26.63
C ALA A 19 20.75 59.13 26.80
N GLN A 20 21.73 58.54 26.13
CA GLN A 20 22.91 59.26 25.66
C GLN A 20 23.14 59.05 24.17
N SER A 21 23.32 60.14 23.51
CA SER A 21 23.60 60.32 22.10
C SER A 21 25.05 59.98 21.76
N GLY A 22 25.31 59.43 20.58
CA GLY A 22 26.65 59.32 20.03
C GLY A 22 26.79 58.56 18.74
N GLY A 23 26.94 59.25 17.61
CA GLY A 23 27.74 58.73 16.50
C GLY A 23 27.03 58.04 15.35
N CYS A 24 26.62 58.84 14.39
CA CYS A 24 26.29 58.44 13.01
C CYS A 24 27.49 57.82 12.29
N MET A 25 27.40 56.58 11.81
CA MET A 25 28.12 56.13 10.62
C MET A 25 27.17 55.24 9.81
N THR A 26 26.77 55.75 8.69
CA THR A 26 25.98 55.10 7.67
C THR A 26 26.82 54.08 6.92
N ASN A 27 26.49 52.78 7.04
CA ASN A 27 26.90 51.81 6.07
C ASN A 27 25.64 51.36 5.30
N PRO A 28 25.65 51.37 3.98
CA PRO A 28 24.48 50.94 3.22
C PRO A 28 24.34 49.41 3.36
N LEU A 29 23.20 48.98 3.84
CA LEU A 29 22.78 47.59 3.82
C LEU A 29 22.66 47.11 2.37
N GLU A 30 23.62 46.30 1.93
CA GLU A 30 23.48 45.49 0.73
C GLU A 30 22.32 44.53 0.95
N THR A 31 21.26 44.73 0.18
CA THR A 31 20.17 43.74 0.06
C THR A 31 20.72 42.44 -0.53
N PRO A 32 20.49 41.28 0.10
CA PRO A 32 20.85 40.00 -0.53
C PRO A 32 20.07 39.87 -1.84
N LYS A 33 20.78 39.82 -2.95
CA LYS A 33 20.20 39.41 -4.24
C LYS A 33 19.67 38.02 -4.06
N LEU A 34 18.34 37.86 -4.06
CA LEU A 34 17.68 36.56 -4.25
C LEU A 34 18.21 35.97 -5.56
N ALA A 35 18.89 34.86 -5.47
CA ALA A 35 19.21 34.04 -6.62
C ALA A 35 17.90 33.72 -7.36
N PRO A 36 17.90 33.74 -8.70
CA PRO A 36 16.71 33.39 -9.44
C PRO A 36 16.31 31.97 -9.05
N SER A 37 15.06 31.78 -8.61
CA SER A 37 14.44 30.47 -8.41
C SER A 37 14.60 29.71 -9.72
N SER A 38 15.39 28.65 -9.72
CA SER A 38 15.42 27.71 -10.82
C SER A 38 14.01 27.14 -10.95
N SER A 39 13.33 27.52 -12.01
CA SER A 39 12.08 26.88 -12.43
C SER A 39 12.31 25.37 -12.51
N PRO A 40 11.40 24.52 -12.04
CA PRO A 40 11.54 23.10 -12.24
C PRO A 40 11.50 22.83 -13.75
N SER A 41 12.67 22.54 -14.28
CA SER A 41 12.87 22.21 -15.68
C SER A 41 12.23 20.87 -15.98
N GLY A 42 11.36 20.88 -17.01
CA GLY A 42 11.12 19.74 -17.87
C GLY A 42 10.57 18.50 -17.19
N THR A 43 9.32 18.17 -17.46
CA THR A 43 8.71 16.86 -17.22
C THR A 43 9.60 15.78 -17.85
N GLN A 44 10.46 15.14 -17.06
CA GLN A 44 11.16 13.95 -17.52
C GLN A 44 10.09 12.89 -17.78
N ALA A 45 9.97 12.44 -19.02
CA ALA A 45 9.12 11.32 -19.36
C ALA A 45 9.52 10.11 -18.48
N GLN A 46 8.54 9.47 -17.87
CA GLN A 46 8.79 8.26 -17.09
C GLN A 46 9.45 7.20 -17.99
N PRO A 47 10.43 6.46 -17.48
CA PRO A 47 11.07 5.43 -18.31
C PRO A 47 10.06 4.37 -18.72
N THR A 48 10.07 4.01 -19.99
CA THR A 48 9.28 2.88 -20.51
C THR A 48 9.59 1.62 -19.73
N ARG A 49 8.56 0.97 -19.20
CA ARG A 49 8.67 -0.32 -18.49
C ARG A 49 8.15 -1.45 -19.35
N ARG A 50 8.74 -2.63 -19.17
CA ARG A 50 8.12 -3.88 -19.59
C ARG A 50 7.24 -4.36 -18.43
N ILE A 51 5.95 -4.55 -18.68
CA ILE A 51 4.98 -4.94 -17.67
C ILE A 51 4.45 -6.34 -18.01
N ARG A 52 4.52 -7.26 -17.05
CA ARG A 52 3.89 -8.58 -17.14
C ARG A 52 2.65 -8.59 -16.28
N VAL A 53 1.48 -8.63 -16.91
CA VAL A 53 0.21 -8.78 -16.22
C VAL A 53 -0.02 -10.25 -15.85
N LEU A 54 -0.37 -10.53 -14.60
CA LEU A 54 -0.67 -11.86 -14.07
C LEU A 54 -2.01 -11.81 -13.34
N GLY A 55 -3.02 -12.53 -13.81
CA GLY A 55 -4.29 -12.65 -13.10
C GLY A 55 -4.25 -13.79 -12.08
N VAL A 56 -4.75 -13.55 -10.87
CA VAL A 56 -4.86 -14.56 -9.81
C VAL A 56 -6.31 -14.58 -9.31
N PRO A 57 -7.21 -15.34 -9.96
CA PRO A 57 -8.64 -15.38 -9.63
C PRO A 57 -8.91 -16.21 -8.37
N LEU A 58 -8.34 -15.82 -7.23
CA LEU A 58 -8.46 -16.46 -5.93
C LEU A 58 -9.58 -15.81 -5.13
N ASP A 59 -10.50 -16.59 -4.55
CA ASP A 59 -11.53 -16.08 -3.65
C ASP A 59 -11.86 -17.05 -2.49
N MET A 60 -10.98 -18.02 -2.27
CA MET A 60 -11.11 -18.99 -1.18
C MET A 60 -10.67 -18.44 0.17
N GLY A 61 -9.87 -17.37 0.18
CA GLY A 61 -9.40 -16.74 1.39
C GLY A 61 -10.44 -15.86 2.08
N ALA A 62 -11.50 -15.46 1.38
CA ALA A 62 -12.57 -14.61 1.88
C ALA A 62 -13.87 -15.40 2.14
N SER A 63 -14.77 -14.85 2.98
CA SER A 63 -16.12 -15.40 3.16
C SER A 63 -17.08 -14.97 2.04
N ARG A 64 -16.84 -13.83 1.42
CA ARG A 64 -17.65 -13.30 0.32
C ARG A 64 -17.03 -13.68 -1.01
N ARG A 65 -17.80 -14.38 -1.84
CA ARG A 65 -17.38 -14.81 -3.18
C ARG A 65 -17.48 -13.69 -4.20
N GLY A 66 -16.75 -13.81 -5.31
CA GLY A 66 -16.86 -12.95 -6.49
C GLY A 66 -15.61 -12.14 -6.82
N VAL A 67 -14.63 -12.04 -5.92
CA VAL A 67 -13.35 -11.37 -6.20
C VAL A 67 -12.48 -12.15 -7.21
N ASP A 68 -12.76 -13.43 -7.43
CA ASP A 68 -12.17 -14.22 -8.51
C ASP A 68 -12.44 -13.64 -9.91
N MET A 69 -13.47 -12.83 -10.05
CA MET A 69 -13.80 -12.11 -11.29
C MET A 69 -12.99 -10.81 -11.43
N GLY A 70 -12.32 -10.33 -10.39
CA GLY A 70 -11.53 -9.09 -10.38
C GLY A 70 -10.52 -8.97 -11.52
N PRO A 71 -9.68 -10.00 -11.80
CA PRO A 71 -8.73 -9.96 -12.91
C PRO A 71 -9.40 -9.74 -14.28
N SER A 72 -10.54 -10.38 -14.50
CA SER A 72 -11.32 -10.21 -15.74
C SER A 72 -11.97 -8.84 -15.83
N ALA A 73 -12.50 -8.33 -14.73
CA ALA A 73 -13.12 -7.00 -14.66
C ALA A 73 -12.13 -5.88 -15.00
N MET A 74 -10.91 -5.94 -14.47
CA MET A 74 -9.85 -4.98 -14.76
C MET A 74 -9.35 -5.07 -16.23
N ARG A 75 -9.33 -6.26 -16.82
CA ARG A 75 -9.04 -6.43 -18.26
C ARG A 75 -10.13 -5.82 -19.13
N VAL A 76 -11.40 -6.03 -18.77
CA VAL A 76 -12.57 -5.41 -19.45
C VAL A 76 -12.52 -3.88 -19.34
N ALA A 77 -12.04 -3.34 -18.21
CA ALA A 77 -11.78 -1.91 -18.02
C ALA A 77 -10.64 -1.36 -18.89
N GLY A 78 -9.97 -2.20 -19.68
CA GLY A 78 -8.97 -1.81 -20.69
C GLY A 78 -7.58 -1.55 -20.15
N LEU A 79 -7.17 -2.26 -19.09
CA LEU A 79 -5.87 -2.09 -18.43
C LEU A 79 -4.69 -2.08 -19.41
N GLU A 80 -4.59 -3.10 -20.27
CA GLU A 80 -3.47 -3.25 -21.21
C GLU A 80 -3.37 -2.03 -22.15
N ALA A 81 -4.46 -1.70 -22.85
CA ALA A 81 -4.47 -0.58 -23.81
C ALA A 81 -4.17 0.77 -23.13
N ARG A 82 -4.63 0.97 -21.87
CA ARG A 82 -4.37 2.21 -21.13
C ARG A 82 -2.89 2.32 -20.70
N LEU A 83 -2.25 1.23 -20.33
CA LEU A 83 -0.81 1.20 -19.99
C LEU A 83 0.06 1.33 -21.25
N GLU A 84 -0.31 0.72 -22.36
CA GLU A 84 0.37 0.89 -23.65
C GLU A 84 0.29 2.33 -24.16
N ALA A 85 -0.85 3.01 -23.97
CA ALA A 85 -1.01 4.42 -24.30
C ALA A 85 -0.06 5.35 -23.49
N LEU A 86 0.49 4.88 -22.36
CA LEU A 86 1.54 5.57 -21.59
C LEU A 86 2.96 5.27 -22.11
N GLY A 87 3.09 4.44 -23.14
CA GLY A 87 4.38 4.06 -23.73
C GLY A 87 5.02 2.83 -23.09
N HIS A 88 4.33 2.08 -22.25
CA HIS A 88 4.83 0.83 -21.69
C HIS A 88 4.69 -0.33 -22.68
N GLN A 89 5.52 -1.35 -22.50
CA GLN A 89 5.37 -2.62 -23.20
C GLN A 89 4.64 -3.60 -22.29
N VAL A 90 3.38 -3.88 -22.60
CA VAL A 90 2.54 -4.76 -21.77
C VAL A 90 2.46 -6.14 -22.39
N THR A 91 2.51 -7.17 -21.57
CA THR A 91 2.26 -8.56 -21.98
C THR A 91 1.37 -9.21 -20.94
N ASP A 92 0.17 -9.59 -21.33
CA ASP A 92 -0.72 -10.36 -20.46
C ASP A 92 -0.26 -11.82 -20.40
N GLY A 93 0.09 -12.29 -19.21
CA GLY A 93 0.50 -13.67 -18.92
C GLY A 93 -0.68 -14.61 -18.65
N GLY A 94 -1.91 -14.12 -18.75
CA GLY A 94 -3.11 -14.90 -18.42
C GLY A 94 -3.35 -15.04 -16.93
N ASN A 95 -4.11 -16.06 -16.56
CA ASN A 95 -4.45 -16.35 -15.16
C ASN A 95 -3.63 -17.52 -14.62
N ILE A 96 -3.23 -17.39 -13.36
CA ILE A 96 -2.75 -18.49 -12.54
C ILE A 96 -3.90 -19.49 -12.33
N LEU A 97 -3.60 -20.79 -12.37
CA LEU A 97 -4.58 -21.84 -12.09
C LEU A 97 -4.99 -21.78 -10.62
N VAL A 98 -6.29 -21.63 -10.38
CA VAL A 98 -6.92 -21.65 -9.07
C VAL A 98 -7.99 -22.75 -9.04
N GLU A 99 -8.06 -23.48 -7.94
CA GLU A 99 -9.09 -24.49 -7.73
C GLU A 99 -10.46 -23.84 -7.50
N ILE A 100 -11.53 -24.56 -7.85
CA ILE A 100 -12.90 -24.09 -7.63
C ILE A 100 -13.32 -24.44 -6.20
N ALA A 101 -13.64 -23.45 -5.38
CA ALA A 101 -13.91 -23.60 -3.94
C ALA A 101 -15.00 -24.65 -3.63
N GLU A 102 -16.06 -24.70 -4.45
CA GLU A 102 -17.19 -25.65 -4.29
C GLU A 102 -16.78 -27.12 -4.43
N THR A 103 -15.61 -27.37 -5.02
CA THR A 103 -15.07 -28.73 -5.20
C THR A 103 -14.04 -29.12 -4.13
N GLN A 104 -13.71 -28.19 -3.24
CA GLN A 104 -12.64 -28.36 -2.27
C GLN A 104 -13.17 -28.50 -0.84
N ALA A 105 -12.43 -29.23 -0.01
CA ALA A 105 -12.70 -29.30 1.42
C ALA A 105 -12.18 -28.04 2.12
N LEU A 106 -12.96 -27.52 3.07
CA LEU A 106 -12.63 -26.33 3.86
C LEU A 106 -11.28 -26.46 4.61
N GLY A 107 -10.96 -27.69 5.07
CA GLY A 107 -9.76 -27.96 5.85
C GLY A 107 -9.85 -27.42 7.28
N ASN A 108 -8.79 -26.77 7.75
CA ASN A 108 -8.75 -26.18 9.08
C ASN A 108 -9.72 -24.96 9.17
N PRO A 109 -10.69 -24.97 10.11
CA PRO A 109 -11.63 -23.85 10.23
C PRO A 109 -10.95 -22.53 10.62
N ASN A 110 -9.78 -22.57 11.24
CA ASN A 110 -9.00 -21.40 11.61
C ASN A 110 -8.06 -20.89 10.48
N ALA A 111 -7.97 -21.64 9.39
CA ALA A 111 -7.25 -21.26 8.17
C ALA A 111 -7.89 -22.01 6.99
N ARG A 112 -9.02 -21.50 6.53
CA ARG A 112 -9.88 -22.12 5.53
C ARG A 112 -9.17 -22.24 4.19
N TYR A 113 -9.30 -23.38 3.52
CA TYR A 113 -8.69 -23.66 2.22
C TYR A 113 -7.19 -23.41 2.16
N LEU A 114 -6.49 -23.46 3.31
CA LEU A 114 -5.06 -23.13 3.40
C LEU A 114 -4.22 -23.88 2.37
N LYS A 115 -4.50 -25.16 2.13
CA LYS A 115 -3.77 -25.96 1.14
C LYS A 115 -3.91 -25.38 -0.27
N GLN A 116 -5.12 -25.12 -0.73
CA GLN A 116 -5.41 -24.62 -2.07
C GLN A 116 -4.85 -23.20 -2.27
N ILE A 117 -4.96 -22.37 -1.23
CA ILE A 117 -4.38 -21.03 -1.22
C ILE A 117 -2.86 -21.12 -1.31
N THR A 118 -2.22 -22.00 -0.53
CA THR A 118 -0.76 -22.22 -0.60
C THR A 118 -0.32 -22.69 -1.98
N ASP A 119 -1.03 -23.63 -2.57
CA ASP A 119 -0.74 -24.13 -3.91
C ASP A 119 -0.87 -23.01 -4.97
N THR A 120 -1.86 -22.13 -4.82
CA THR A 120 -2.04 -20.94 -5.69
C THR A 120 -0.95 -19.91 -5.47
N CYS A 121 -0.62 -19.60 -4.21
CA CYS A 121 0.47 -18.67 -3.87
C CYS A 121 1.83 -19.17 -4.37
N THR A 122 2.08 -20.48 -4.34
CA THR A 122 3.30 -21.08 -4.89
C THR A 122 3.40 -20.82 -6.39
N ARG A 123 2.34 -21.11 -7.16
CA ARG A 123 2.29 -20.85 -8.61
C ARG A 123 2.41 -19.36 -8.93
N THR A 124 1.78 -18.52 -8.13
CA THR A 124 1.87 -17.06 -8.26
C THR A 124 3.31 -16.58 -8.04
N ALA A 125 3.96 -17.06 -6.99
CA ALA A 125 5.35 -16.72 -6.67
C ALA A 125 6.31 -17.13 -7.78
N GLU A 126 6.16 -18.33 -8.33
CA GLU A 126 6.97 -18.82 -9.46
C GLU A 126 6.76 -17.96 -10.72
N ALA A 127 5.51 -17.58 -11.03
CA ALA A 127 5.21 -16.71 -12.17
C ALA A 127 5.79 -15.30 -12.01
N VAL A 128 5.77 -14.75 -10.79
CA VAL A 128 6.37 -13.46 -10.46
C VAL A 128 7.90 -13.52 -10.60
N VAL A 129 8.54 -14.57 -10.08
CA VAL A 129 10.00 -14.78 -10.29
C VAL A 129 10.32 -14.80 -11.76
N LYS A 130 9.58 -15.58 -12.57
CA LYS A 130 9.78 -15.66 -14.02
C LYS A 130 9.62 -14.30 -14.72
N ALA A 131 8.60 -13.52 -14.36
CA ALA A 131 8.40 -12.19 -14.93
C ALA A 131 9.60 -11.26 -14.64
N LEU A 132 10.14 -11.31 -13.43
CA LEU A 132 11.33 -10.53 -13.03
C LEU A 132 12.60 -11.03 -13.74
N GLU A 133 12.79 -12.35 -13.90
CA GLU A 133 13.89 -12.94 -14.67
C GLU A 133 13.86 -12.52 -16.15
N GLU A 134 12.67 -12.32 -16.70
CA GLU A 134 12.46 -11.78 -18.06
C GLU A 134 12.65 -10.24 -18.14
N GLY A 135 12.99 -9.59 -17.04
CA GLY A 135 13.19 -8.14 -16.95
C GLY A 135 11.90 -7.34 -17.03
N SER A 136 10.78 -7.94 -16.68
CA SER A 136 9.46 -7.28 -16.62
C SER A 136 9.10 -6.90 -15.20
N THR A 137 8.36 -5.80 -15.02
CA THR A 137 7.70 -5.44 -13.76
C THR A 137 6.40 -6.25 -13.64
N PRO A 138 6.24 -7.11 -12.63
CA PRO A 138 4.98 -7.81 -12.41
C PRO A 138 3.88 -6.85 -12.01
N LEU A 139 2.73 -6.94 -12.68
CA LEU A 139 1.46 -6.34 -12.29
C LEU A 139 0.47 -7.48 -12.03
N VAL A 140 0.16 -7.73 -10.76
CA VAL A 140 -0.73 -8.81 -10.37
C VAL A 140 -2.14 -8.26 -10.23
N LEU A 141 -3.10 -8.86 -10.95
CA LEU A 141 -4.51 -8.57 -10.85
C LEU A 141 -5.13 -9.60 -9.93
N GLY A 142 -5.54 -9.18 -8.74
CA GLY A 142 -5.95 -10.08 -7.69
C GLY A 142 -7.42 -10.44 -7.68
N GLY A 143 -7.65 -11.54 -7.01
CA GLY A 143 -8.81 -11.92 -6.25
C GLY A 143 -8.68 -11.42 -4.81
N ASP A 144 -8.88 -12.33 -3.81
CA ASP A 144 -8.73 -11.98 -2.40
C ASP A 144 -7.25 -11.76 -2.01
N HIS A 145 -7.05 -10.99 -0.94
CA HIS A 145 -5.71 -10.53 -0.53
C HIS A 145 -4.73 -11.64 -0.09
N SER A 146 -5.19 -12.88 0.12
CA SER A 146 -4.28 -14.00 0.47
C SER A 146 -3.22 -14.27 -0.60
N LEU A 147 -3.48 -13.89 -1.86
CA LEU A 147 -2.53 -14.04 -2.97
C LEU A 147 -1.21 -13.27 -2.75
N ALA A 148 -1.24 -12.20 -1.95
CA ALA A 148 -0.06 -11.39 -1.63
C ALA A 148 1.05 -12.21 -0.96
N ALA A 149 0.70 -13.27 -0.21
CA ALA A 149 1.68 -14.20 0.31
C ALA A 149 2.51 -14.85 -0.81
N GLY A 150 1.93 -15.04 -2.00
CA GLY A 150 2.61 -15.57 -3.17
C GLY A 150 3.37 -14.49 -3.95
N SER A 151 2.70 -13.40 -4.34
CA SER A 151 3.29 -12.34 -5.17
C SER A 151 4.50 -11.71 -4.51
N VAL A 152 4.38 -11.29 -3.24
CA VAL A 152 5.49 -10.71 -2.46
C VAL A 152 6.60 -11.72 -2.23
N SER A 153 6.27 -13.01 -1.97
CA SER A 153 7.29 -14.06 -1.83
C SER A 153 8.09 -14.24 -3.12
N GLY A 154 7.45 -14.16 -4.29
CA GLY A 154 8.13 -14.23 -5.58
C GLY A 154 9.11 -13.07 -5.79
N VAL A 155 8.68 -11.85 -5.48
CA VAL A 155 9.54 -10.66 -5.53
C VAL A 155 10.72 -10.78 -4.55
N ALA A 156 10.43 -11.16 -3.31
CA ALA A 156 11.45 -11.33 -2.28
C ALA A 156 12.47 -12.39 -2.68
N GLU A 157 12.04 -13.53 -3.21
CA GLU A 157 12.93 -14.62 -3.65
C GLU A 157 13.85 -14.18 -4.79
N PHE A 158 13.30 -13.52 -5.81
CA PHE A 158 14.09 -13.05 -6.95
C PHE A 158 15.23 -12.12 -6.51
N TYR A 159 14.95 -11.14 -5.65
CA TYR A 159 15.95 -10.20 -5.18
C TYR A 159 16.88 -10.81 -4.10
N ARG A 160 16.38 -11.72 -3.26
CA ARG A 160 17.19 -12.46 -2.29
C ARG A 160 18.30 -13.27 -2.96
N ARG A 161 18.01 -13.92 -4.09
CA ARG A 161 19.02 -14.65 -4.89
C ARG A 161 20.17 -13.74 -5.35
N GLN A 162 19.93 -12.45 -5.41
CA GLN A 162 20.91 -11.43 -5.80
C GLN A 162 21.53 -10.70 -4.58
N GLY A 163 21.20 -11.13 -3.35
CA GLY A 163 21.71 -10.52 -2.12
C GLY A 163 20.99 -9.24 -1.71
N HIS A 164 19.81 -8.96 -2.28
CA HIS A 164 19.03 -7.75 -1.99
C HIS A 164 17.79 -8.03 -1.13
N LYS A 165 17.38 -7.02 -0.37
CA LYS A 165 16.08 -6.97 0.32
C LYS A 165 15.11 -6.10 -0.47
N ILE A 166 13.82 -6.33 -0.26
CA ILE A 166 12.72 -5.48 -0.74
C ILE A 166 11.98 -4.84 0.43
N GLY A 167 11.34 -3.70 0.18
CA GLY A 167 10.31 -3.17 1.07
C GLY A 167 8.91 -3.54 0.59
N VAL A 168 7.94 -3.31 1.44
CA VAL A 168 6.51 -3.48 1.12
C VAL A 168 5.73 -2.26 1.58
N ILE A 169 4.91 -1.73 0.69
CA ILE A 169 3.91 -0.71 1.01
C ILE A 169 2.54 -1.37 0.85
N TRP A 170 1.86 -1.56 1.97
CA TRP A 170 0.56 -2.17 2.11
C TRP A 170 -0.48 -1.08 2.24
N ILE A 171 -1.27 -0.85 1.21
CA ILE A 171 -2.28 0.21 1.13
C ILE A 171 -3.65 -0.43 1.26
N ASP A 172 -4.31 -0.26 2.40
CA ASP A 172 -5.43 -1.09 2.81
C ASP A 172 -6.25 -0.41 3.94
N ALA A 173 -7.50 -0.78 4.10
CA ALA A 173 -8.29 -0.48 5.29
C ALA A 173 -7.88 -1.34 6.49
N HIS A 174 -7.40 -2.57 6.22
CA HIS A 174 -7.06 -3.62 7.17
C HIS A 174 -5.55 -3.82 7.29
N THR A 175 -5.14 -4.62 8.24
CA THR A 175 -3.70 -4.90 8.45
C THR A 175 -3.27 -6.26 7.95
N ASP A 176 -4.22 -7.18 7.74
CA ASP A 176 -4.01 -8.55 7.25
C ASP A 176 -2.91 -9.32 7.99
N ILE A 177 -2.77 -9.02 9.29
CA ILE A 177 -1.73 -9.58 10.16
C ILE A 177 -2.29 -10.58 11.19
N ASN A 178 -3.50 -11.09 10.94
CA ASN A 178 -4.04 -12.17 11.72
C ASN A 178 -3.28 -13.49 11.47
N THR A 179 -3.38 -14.40 12.40
CA THR A 179 -2.84 -15.76 12.31
C THR A 179 -3.98 -16.78 12.49
N PRO A 180 -3.79 -18.07 12.25
CA PRO A 180 -4.80 -19.06 12.55
C PRO A 180 -5.27 -19.07 14.02
N ASP A 181 -4.40 -18.60 14.95
CA ASP A 181 -4.72 -18.53 16.37
C ASP A 181 -5.49 -17.25 16.76
N THR A 182 -5.45 -16.23 15.92
CA THR A 182 -6.04 -14.91 16.23
C THR A 182 -7.20 -14.54 15.32
N SER A 183 -7.32 -15.14 14.14
CA SER A 183 -8.39 -14.84 13.20
C SER A 183 -9.77 -15.23 13.74
N PRO A 184 -10.73 -14.30 13.83
CA PRO A 184 -12.08 -14.62 14.30
C PRO A 184 -12.89 -15.43 13.27
N SER A 185 -12.53 -15.33 11.99
CA SER A 185 -13.25 -15.96 10.88
C SER A 185 -12.57 -17.21 10.32
N GLY A 186 -11.26 -17.34 10.51
CA GLY A 186 -10.43 -18.33 9.82
C GLY A 186 -10.21 -18.02 8.33
N ASN A 187 -10.57 -16.84 7.87
CA ASN A 187 -10.33 -16.40 6.50
C ASN A 187 -8.85 -16.05 6.29
N VAL A 188 -8.25 -16.66 5.30
CA VAL A 188 -6.80 -16.52 5.07
C VAL A 188 -6.44 -15.18 4.42
N HIS A 189 -7.40 -14.48 3.78
CA HIS A 189 -7.11 -13.15 3.23
C HIS A 189 -6.69 -12.12 4.30
N GLY A 190 -7.08 -12.31 5.57
CA GLY A 190 -6.59 -11.50 6.69
C GLY A 190 -5.26 -11.97 7.30
N MET A 191 -4.50 -12.86 6.62
CA MET A 191 -3.25 -13.45 7.15
C MET A 191 -2.01 -13.28 6.27
N PRO A 192 -2.06 -12.71 5.06
CA PRO A 192 -0.91 -12.70 4.16
C PRO A 192 0.25 -11.88 4.72
N LEU A 193 0.00 -10.74 5.34
CA LEU A 193 1.09 -9.95 5.92
C LEU A 193 1.76 -10.67 7.11
N ALA A 194 0.99 -11.35 7.96
CA ALA A 194 1.55 -12.21 9.00
C ALA A 194 2.44 -13.32 8.40
N SER A 195 1.99 -13.93 7.29
CA SER A 195 2.75 -14.97 6.60
C SER A 195 4.08 -14.45 6.07
N LEU A 196 4.09 -13.27 5.45
CA LEU A 196 5.29 -12.64 4.92
C LEU A 196 6.30 -12.26 6.00
N LEU A 197 5.82 -11.92 7.20
CA LEU A 197 6.64 -11.61 8.39
C LEU A 197 7.03 -12.85 9.20
N GLY A 198 6.62 -14.05 8.80
CA GLY A 198 6.95 -15.30 9.47
C GLY A 198 6.10 -15.63 10.70
N LEU A 199 4.96 -14.97 10.88
CA LEU A 199 4.00 -15.19 11.98
C LEU A 199 2.77 -15.99 11.56
N GLY A 200 2.49 -16.07 10.27
CA GLY A 200 1.32 -16.71 9.70
C GLY A 200 1.40 -18.23 9.64
N PRO A 201 0.44 -18.89 8.96
CA PRO A 201 0.46 -20.33 8.80
C PRO A 201 1.72 -20.79 8.05
N GLU A 202 2.38 -21.82 8.60
CA GLU A 202 3.70 -22.28 8.13
C GLU A 202 3.76 -22.55 6.61
N PRO A 203 2.77 -23.19 5.96
CA PRO A 203 2.85 -23.43 4.51
C PRO A 203 2.96 -22.16 3.67
N LEU A 204 2.26 -21.07 4.06
CA LEU A 204 2.36 -19.77 3.38
C LEU A 204 3.63 -19.01 3.77
N SER A 205 4.02 -19.07 5.04
CA SER A 205 5.22 -18.37 5.53
C SER A 205 6.50 -18.96 4.95
N ASN A 206 6.52 -20.26 4.64
CA ASN A 206 7.73 -20.98 4.24
C ASN A 206 7.84 -21.23 2.72
N LEU A 207 7.14 -20.48 1.88
CA LEU A 207 7.31 -20.56 0.43
C LEU A 207 8.82 -20.42 0.08
N PHE A 208 9.32 -21.16 -0.89
CA PHE A 208 10.73 -21.26 -1.24
C PHE A 208 11.66 -21.73 -0.10
N GLY A 209 11.11 -22.30 0.98
CA GLY A 209 11.88 -22.91 2.08
C GLY A 209 12.56 -21.92 3.03
N TYR A 210 12.11 -20.68 3.12
CA TYR A 210 12.62 -19.69 4.09
C TYR A 210 11.54 -18.75 4.60
N SER A 211 11.76 -18.18 5.77
CA SER A 211 10.91 -17.21 6.45
C SER A 211 11.77 -16.35 7.38
N PRO A 212 11.48 -15.06 7.61
CA PRO A 212 10.47 -14.25 6.93
C PRO A 212 10.87 -13.84 5.51
N LYS A 213 9.88 -13.35 4.72
CA LYS A 213 10.10 -12.84 3.36
C LYS A 213 10.53 -11.37 3.35
N ILE A 214 9.99 -10.61 4.27
CA ILE A 214 10.18 -9.15 4.39
C ILE A 214 10.60 -8.80 5.82
N ALA A 215 11.24 -7.65 5.96
CA ALA A 215 11.68 -7.14 7.24
C ALA A 215 10.67 -6.12 7.78
N PRO A 216 10.33 -6.14 9.09
CA PRO A 216 9.33 -5.24 9.66
C PRO A 216 9.72 -3.76 9.51
N GLU A 217 11.00 -3.42 9.56
CA GLU A 217 11.51 -2.05 9.36
C GLU A 217 11.33 -1.53 7.93
N ASN A 218 11.02 -2.40 6.96
CA ASN A 218 10.75 -2.06 5.57
C ASN A 218 9.31 -2.38 5.16
N THR A 219 8.46 -2.70 6.14
CA THR A 219 7.03 -2.95 5.96
C THR A 219 6.25 -1.73 6.43
N VAL A 220 5.47 -1.15 5.54
CA VAL A 220 4.71 0.07 5.78
C VAL A 220 3.24 -0.17 5.51
N LEU A 221 2.39 0.20 6.45
CA LEU A 221 0.93 0.14 6.35
C LEU A 221 0.37 1.55 6.13
N VAL A 222 -0.50 1.73 5.14
CA VAL A 222 -1.08 3.05 4.79
C VAL A 222 -2.60 2.95 4.66
N GLY A 223 -3.31 3.84 5.37
CA GLY A 223 -4.76 3.99 5.25
C GLY A 223 -5.57 3.12 6.20
N ILE A 224 -4.90 2.49 7.14
CA ILE A 224 -5.49 1.56 8.10
C ILE A 224 -6.58 2.25 8.94
N ARG A 225 -7.74 1.59 9.07
CA ARG A 225 -8.88 2.12 9.83
C ARG A 225 -9.79 1.06 10.48
N ASP A 226 -9.61 -0.22 10.12
CA ASP A 226 -10.30 -1.33 10.78
C ASP A 226 -9.26 -2.35 11.26
N VAL A 227 -9.07 -2.42 12.57
CA VAL A 227 -8.03 -3.25 13.22
C VAL A 227 -8.60 -3.86 14.48
N ASP A 228 -8.58 -5.17 14.57
CA ASP A 228 -8.97 -5.84 15.81
C ASP A 228 -7.87 -5.83 16.88
N ALA A 229 -8.23 -6.21 18.12
CA ALA A 229 -7.29 -6.19 19.24
C ALA A 229 -6.11 -7.17 19.07
N ALA A 230 -6.34 -8.29 18.40
CA ALA A 230 -5.33 -9.31 18.14
C ALA A 230 -4.36 -8.84 17.04
N GLU A 231 -4.86 -8.20 16.00
CA GLU A 231 -4.04 -7.56 14.96
C GLU A 231 -3.15 -6.47 15.55
N SER A 232 -3.71 -5.59 16.41
CA SER A 232 -2.90 -4.60 17.13
C SER A 232 -1.77 -5.22 17.95
N ALA A 233 -1.99 -6.40 18.54
CA ALA A 233 -0.95 -7.13 19.26
C ALA A 233 0.06 -7.73 18.28
N ASN A 234 -0.38 -8.27 17.13
CA ASN A 234 0.47 -8.86 16.12
C ASN A 234 1.36 -7.82 15.43
N ILE A 235 0.88 -6.60 15.15
CA ILE A 235 1.70 -5.48 14.66
C ILE A 235 2.89 -5.23 15.59
N ARG A 236 2.61 -5.11 16.90
CA ARG A 236 3.68 -4.92 17.91
C ARG A 236 4.63 -6.11 17.99
N ARG A 237 4.10 -7.34 17.95
CA ARG A 237 4.88 -8.58 17.96
C ARG A 237 5.77 -8.70 16.73
N ALA A 238 5.27 -8.30 15.57
CA ALA A 238 6.03 -8.27 14.31
C ALA A 238 7.14 -7.22 14.32
N GLY A 239 7.00 -6.16 15.13
CA GLY A 239 7.95 -5.04 15.17
C GLY A 239 7.73 -4.00 14.08
N ILE A 240 6.52 -3.94 13.48
CA ILE A 240 6.18 -2.90 12.51
C ILE A 240 5.99 -1.59 13.26
N THR A 241 6.68 -0.55 12.81
CA THR A 241 6.62 0.82 13.37
C THR A 241 6.00 1.82 12.43
N GLU A 242 5.97 1.54 11.14
CA GLU A 242 5.49 2.43 10.09
C GLU A 242 4.03 2.09 9.74
N VAL A 243 3.11 2.58 10.56
CA VAL A 243 1.66 2.39 10.39
C VAL A 243 1.02 3.76 10.31
N TYR A 244 0.44 4.06 9.17
CA TYR A 244 -0.26 5.32 8.89
C TYR A 244 -1.75 5.04 8.72
N THR A 245 -2.53 5.51 9.67
CA THR A 245 -3.99 5.40 9.66
C THR A 245 -4.62 6.45 8.75
N MET A 246 -5.92 6.33 8.45
CA MET A 246 -6.65 7.41 7.78
C MET A 246 -6.60 8.73 8.58
N ARG A 247 -6.53 8.66 9.92
CA ARG A 247 -6.34 9.85 10.75
C ARG A 247 -5.00 10.55 10.47
N ASP A 248 -3.92 9.80 10.27
CA ASP A 248 -2.62 10.38 9.92
C ASP A 248 -2.68 11.08 8.56
N ILE A 249 -3.44 10.52 7.62
CA ILE A 249 -3.69 11.13 6.31
C ILE A 249 -4.50 12.43 6.46
N ASP A 250 -5.57 12.43 7.28
CA ASP A 250 -6.40 13.60 7.55
C ASP A 250 -5.59 14.75 8.20
N GLU A 251 -4.75 14.43 9.18
CA GLU A 251 -3.99 15.42 9.95
C GLU A 251 -2.78 15.96 9.18
N ARG A 252 -2.14 15.16 8.32
CA ARG A 252 -0.83 15.45 7.73
C ARG A 252 -0.86 15.59 6.21
N GLY A 253 -1.93 15.10 5.59
CA GLY A 253 -2.12 15.02 4.15
C GLY A 253 -1.40 13.83 3.50
N MET A 254 -2.00 13.32 2.42
CA MET A 254 -1.54 12.15 1.67
C MET A 254 -0.07 12.24 1.25
N ARG A 255 0.39 13.42 0.80
CA ARG A 255 1.79 13.62 0.36
C ARG A 255 2.79 13.31 1.46
N ALA A 256 2.60 13.88 2.66
CA ALA A 256 3.54 13.68 3.76
C ALA A 256 3.62 12.21 4.18
N VAL A 257 2.47 11.55 4.28
CA VAL A 257 2.39 10.13 4.61
C VAL A 257 3.08 9.27 3.56
N MET A 258 2.79 9.47 2.28
CA MET A 258 3.42 8.68 1.21
C MET A 258 4.93 8.90 1.10
N GLU A 259 5.42 10.14 1.27
CA GLU A 259 6.86 10.42 1.26
C GLU A 259 7.59 9.73 2.42
N GLU A 260 6.98 9.60 3.60
CA GLU A 260 7.53 8.84 4.72
C GLU A 260 7.47 7.33 4.46
N ALA A 261 6.35 6.83 3.97
CA ALA A 261 6.17 5.43 3.58
C ALA A 261 7.24 4.97 2.58
N LEU A 262 7.47 5.78 1.54
CA LEU A 262 8.47 5.50 0.51
C LEU A 262 9.90 5.51 1.07
N ARG A 263 10.21 6.44 1.98
CA ARG A 263 11.52 6.46 2.65
C ARG A 263 11.73 5.22 3.52
N ALA A 264 10.73 4.80 4.28
CA ALA A 264 10.81 3.64 5.16
C ALA A 264 10.94 2.33 4.37
N ALA A 265 10.05 2.08 3.42
CA ALA A 265 10.10 0.89 2.56
C ALA A 265 11.39 0.85 1.72
N GLY A 266 11.90 2.01 1.32
CA GLY A 266 13.11 2.15 0.51
C GLY A 266 14.43 2.03 1.27
N ARG A 267 14.43 2.02 2.60
CA ARG A 267 15.65 2.09 3.41
C ARG A 267 16.46 0.78 3.34
N GLY A 268 17.59 0.81 2.68
CA GLY A 268 18.46 -0.37 2.54
C GLY A 268 17.88 -1.49 1.67
N THR A 269 16.89 -1.18 0.82
CA THR A 269 16.26 -2.10 -0.12
C THR A 269 16.59 -1.74 -1.56
N ILE A 270 16.45 -2.70 -2.48
CA ILE A 270 16.57 -2.43 -3.93
C ILE A 270 15.38 -1.61 -4.47
N GLY A 271 14.23 -1.76 -3.86
CA GLY A 271 12.96 -1.15 -4.18
C GLY A 271 11.86 -1.75 -3.32
N TYR A 272 10.62 -1.48 -3.66
CA TYR A 272 9.49 -1.99 -2.89
C TYR A 272 8.39 -2.57 -3.79
N HIS A 273 7.73 -3.57 -3.26
CA HIS A 273 6.43 -4.05 -3.75
C HIS A 273 5.33 -3.14 -3.20
N VAL A 274 4.32 -2.88 -4.00
CA VAL A 274 3.11 -2.17 -3.57
C VAL A 274 1.92 -3.13 -3.67
N SER A 275 1.26 -3.35 -2.55
CA SER A 275 -0.01 -4.07 -2.47
C SER A 275 -1.12 -3.06 -2.26
N LEU A 276 -2.05 -2.98 -3.20
CA LEU A 276 -3.19 -2.08 -3.17
C LEU A 276 -4.48 -2.88 -3.01
N ASP A 277 -5.07 -2.84 -1.82
CA ASP A 277 -6.43 -3.29 -1.60
C ASP A 277 -7.42 -2.20 -1.99
N MET A 278 -8.42 -2.55 -2.80
CA MET A 278 -9.40 -1.57 -3.25
C MET A 278 -10.39 -1.16 -2.15
N ASP A 279 -10.45 -1.88 -1.02
CA ASP A 279 -11.23 -1.47 0.13
C ASP A 279 -10.59 -0.35 0.96
N TRP A 280 -9.31 -0.01 0.68
CA TRP A 280 -8.69 1.22 1.18
C TRP A 280 -9.48 2.48 0.79
N ILE A 281 -10.10 2.45 -0.37
CA ILE A 281 -10.88 3.55 -0.91
C ILE A 281 -12.24 3.59 -0.22
N ASP A 282 -12.81 4.79 -0.07
CA ASP A 282 -14.15 4.92 0.51
C ASP A 282 -15.19 4.18 -0.33
N PRO A 283 -16.11 3.41 0.29
CA PRO A 283 -17.14 2.66 -0.44
C PRO A 283 -18.08 3.51 -1.31
N GLU A 284 -18.19 4.82 -1.05
CA GLU A 284 -18.92 5.73 -1.93
C GLU A 284 -18.22 5.93 -3.29
N VAL A 285 -16.90 5.70 -3.32
CA VAL A 285 -16.05 5.81 -4.52
C VAL A 285 -15.84 4.43 -5.17
N ALA A 286 -15.50 3.41 -4.37
CA ALA A 286 -15.24 2.04 -4.80
C ALA A 286 -16.16 1.05 -4.08
N PRO A 287 -17.42 0.88 -4.51
CA PRO A 287 -18.39 0.00 -3.84
C PRO A 287 -18.14 -1.49 -4.04
N GLY A 288 -17.41 -1.88 -5.07
CA GLY A 288 -17.20 -3.27 -5.48
C GLY A 288 -16.04 -3.94 -4.74
N VAL A 289 -16.12 -4.02 -3.40
CA VAL A 289 -15.12 -4.67 -2.54
C VAL A 289 -15.78 -5.60 -1.53
N GLY A 290 -15.09 -6.68 -1.15
CA GLY A 290 -15.64 -7.70 -0.25
C GLY A 290 -15.91 -7.22 1.17
N THR A 291 -15.05 -6.37 1.71
CA THR A 291 -14.97 -5.90 3.10
C THR A 291 -14.97 -4.37 3.18
N PRO A 292 -16.05 -3.68 2.76
CA PRO A 292 -16.07 -2.23 2.70
C PRO A 292 -16.03 -1.59 4.08
N VAL A 293 -15.15 -0.63 4.30
CA VAL A 293 -15.03 0.18 5.52
C VAL A 293 -15.19 1.66 5.16
N ARG A 294 -16.08 2.39 5.84
CA ARG A 294 -16.29 3.83 5.61
C ARG A 294 -15.12 4.67 6.09
N GLY A 295 -14.99 5.87 5.55
CA GLY A 295 -13.92 6.80 5.89
C GLY A 295 -12.59 6.47 5.23
N GLY A 296 -12.65 5.91 4.03
CA GLY A 296 -11.51 5.58 3.20
C GLY A 296 -10.98 6.76 2.38
N ALA A 297 -9.97 6.49 1.57
CA ALA A 297 -9.39 7.49 0.69
C ALA A 297 -10.40 7.97 -0.35
N THR A 298 -10.38 9.27 -0.61
CA THR A 298 -11.12 9.88 -1.71
C THR A 298 -10.48 9.53 -3.05
N TYR A 299 -11.23 9.72 -4.13
CA TYR A 299 -10.71 9.57 -5.50
C TYR A 299 -9.38 10.32 -5.71
N ARG A 300 -9.28 11.58 -5.24
CA ARG A 300 -8.07 12.39 -5.44
C ARG A 300 -6.90 11.99 -4.54
N GLU A 301 -7.15 11.59 -3.32
CA GLU A 301 -6.11 11.06 -2.43
C GLU A 301 -5.51 9.77 -2.99
N ALA A 302 -6.36 8.89 -3.52
CA ALA A 302 -5.92 7.65 -4.14
C ALA A 302 -5.02 7.90 -5.36
N HIS A 303 -5.43 8.79 -6.27
CA HIS A 303 -4.61 9.18 -7.40
C HIS A 303 -3.30 9.85 -6.97
N LEU A 304 -3.35 10.76 -6.00
CA LEU A 304 -2.15 11.43 -5.50
C LEU A 304 -1.14 10.44 -4.91
N ALA A 305 -1.60 9.44 -4.16
CA ALA A 305 -0.72 8.39 -3.63
C ALA A 305 0.00 7.64 -4.77
N MET A 306 -0.73 7.25 -5.81
CA MET A 306 -0.17 6.55 -6.98
C MET A 306 0.77 7.45 -7.81
N GLU A 307 0.45 8.74 -7.97
CA GLU A 307 1.29 9.73 -8.64
C GLU A 307 2.64 9.89 -7.89
N ILE A 308 2.62 9.94 -6.55
CA ILE A 308 3.83 10.01 -5.72
C ILE A 308 4.67 8.73 -5.83
N LEU A 309 4.04 7.56 -5.85
CA LEU A 309 4.71 6.27 -6.11
C LEU A 309 5.44 6.27 -7.44
N ALA A 310 4.77 6.74 -8.50
CA ALA A 310 5.36 6.85 -9.83
C ALA A 310 6.56 7.80 -9.86
N ASP A 311 6.44 8.97 -9.24
CA ASP A 311 7.51 9.97 -9.17
C ASP A 311 8.74 9.47 -8.41
N HIS A 312 8.57 8.65 -7.39
CA HIS A 312 9.66 8.05 -6.63
C HIS A 312 10.44 6.99 -7.43
N GLY A 313 9.79 6.28 -8.33
CA GLY A 313 10.41 5.44 -9.36
C GLY A 313 11.05 4.12 -8.89
N ARG A 314 10.89 3.72 -7.60
CA ARG A 314 11.53 2.50 -7.05
C ARG A 314 10.56 1.33 -6.83
N MET A 315 9.37 1.40 -7.41
CA MET A 315 8.42 0.29 -7.41
C MET A 315 8.93 -0.84 -8.30
N VAL A 316 9.11 -2.04 -7.73
CA VAL A 316 9.61 -3.23 -8.43
C VAL A 316 8.51 -4.18 -8.85
N SER A 317 7.34 -4.10 -8.24
CA SER A 317 6.12 -4.84 -8.57
C SER A 317 4.91 -4.14 -7.98
N PHE A 318 3.74 -4.41 -8.53
CA PHE A 318 2.47 -3.84 -8.09
C PHE A 318 1.38 -4.91 -8.15
N GLU A 319 0.51 -4.92 -7.16
CA GLU A 319 -0.70 -5.73 -7.20
C GLU A 319 -1.92 -4.91 -6.81
N ILE A 320 -3.07 -5.30 -7.35
CA ILE A 320 -4.38 -4.74 -7.01
C ILE A 320 -5.29 -5.90 -6.65
N VAL A 321 -5.91 -5.85 -5.47
CA VAL A 321 -6.68 -6.95 -4.90
C VAL A 321 -8.08 -6.51 -4.46
N GLU A 322 -8.91 -7.48 -4.12
CA GLU A 322 -10.26 -7.34 -3.53
C GLU A 322 -11.30 -6.62 -4.42
N VAL A 323 -11.06 -6.49 -5.73
CA VAL A 323 -12.10 -6.04 -6.68
C VAL A 323 -13.16 -7.10 -6.81
N ASN A 324 -14.41 -6.78 -6.46
CA ASN A 324 -15.55 -7.69 -6.51
C ASN A 324 -16.66 -7.20 -7.48
N PRO A 325 -16.63 -7.65 -8.74
CA PRO A 325 -17.60 -7.20 -9.74
C PRO A 325 -19.06 -7.60 -9.45
N VAL A 326 -19.27 -8.62 -8.61
CA VAL A 326 -20.62 -9.12 -8.28
C VAL A 326 -21.42 -8.09 -7.49
N ILE A 327 -20.75 -7.28 -6.68
CA ILE A 327 -21.36 -6.25 -5.84
C ILE A 327 -21.01 -4.83 -6.29
N ASP A 328 -20.32 -4.71 -7.43
CA ASP A 328 -19.92 -3.42 -7.99
C ASP A 328 -21.08 -2.78 -8.81
N GLU A 329 -20.99 -1.50 -9.02
CA GLU A 329 -21.90 -0.71 -9.86
C GLU A 329 -21.28 -0.47 -11.23
N HIS A 330 -21.74 -1.18 -12.26
CA HIS A 330 -21.29 -1.00 -13.65
C HIS A 330 -19.75 -1.07 -13.83
N ASN A 331 -19.08 -1.93 -13.10
CA ASN A 331 -17.60 -2.11 -13.14
C ASN A 331 -16.80 -0.89 -12.63
N ARG A 332 -17.43 0.00 -11.88
CA ARG A 332 -16.87 1.28 -11.42
C ARG A 332 -15.58 1.10 -10.59
N THR A 333 -15.56 0.10 -9.71
CA THR A 333 -14.38 -0.20 -8.86
C THR A 333 -13.23 -0.72 -9.70
N ALA A 334 -13.50 -1.61 -10.67
CA ALA A 334 -12.46 -2.09 -11.57
C ALA A 334 -11.93 -1.00 -12.52
N ASP A 335 -12.80 -0.11 -13.00
CA ASP A 335 -12.38 1.05 -13.80
C ASP A 335 -11.44 1.96 -12.99
N LEU A 336 -11.78 2.24 -11.73
CA LEU A 336 -10.92 3.00 -10.82
C LEU A 336 -9.59 2.28 -10.54
N ALA A 337 -9.62 0.97 -10.31
CA ALA A 337 -8.41 0.16 -10.11
C ALA A 337 -7.44 0.32 -11.30
N VAL A 338 -7.97 0.30 -12.52
CA VAL A 338 -7.17 0.52 -13.75
C VAL A 338 -6.65 1.97 -13.83
N GLU A 339 -7.45 2.95 -13.45
CA GLU A 339 -7.01 4.35 -13.40
C GLU A 339 -5.86 4.56 -12.41
N LEU A 340 -5.94 3.93 -11.23
CA LEU A 340 -4.90 3.96 -10.21
C LEU A 340 -3.63 3.23 -10.67
N ALA A 341 -3.77 2.08 -11.34
CA ALA A 341 -2.64 1.42 -11.98
C ALA A 341 -1.95 2.36 -12.98
N CYS A 342 -2.72 3.02 -13.85
CA CYS A 342 -2.15 3.99 -14.79
C CYS A 342 -1.39 5.12 -14.06
N SER A 343 -1.92 5.65 -12.96
CA SER A 343 -1.24 6.68 -12.16
C SER A 343 0.06 6.15 -11.53
N ALA A 344 0.04 4.92 -10.98
CA ALA A 344 1.23 4.26 -10.41
C ALA A 344 2.32 3.98 -11.48
N PHE A 345 1.91 3.81 -12.72
CA PHE A 345 2.80 3.66 -13.87
C PHE A 345 3.07 4.96 -14.64
N GLY A 346 2.74 6.12 -14.05
CA GLY A 346 3.23 7.41 -14.52
C GLY A 346 2.26 8.23 -15.34
N LYS A 347 0.95 7.91 -15.35
CA LYS A 347 -0.06 8.78 -15.95
C LYS A 347 -0.10 10.14 -15.21
N LYS A 348 0.06 11.22 -15.97
CA LYS A 348 -0.04 12.61 -15.49
C LYS A 348 -1.03 13.39 -16.33
N ILE A 349 -1.53 14.48 -15.77
CA ILE A 349 -2.42 15.40 -16.51
C ILE A 349 -1.60 16.29 -17.44
N LEU A 350 -0.41 16.72 -16.98
CA LEU A 350 0.53 17.60 -17.71
C LEU A 350 1.95 17.08 -17.58
#